data_101ca0861c154a0485e9457163215fbc
#
_entry.id   101ca0861c154a0485e9457163215fbc
#
_cell.length_a   1.000
_cell.length_b   1.000
_cell.length_c   1.000
_cell.angle_alpha   90.00
_cell.angle_beta   90.00
_cell.angle_gamma   90.00
#
_symmetry.space_group_name_H-M   'P 1'
#
loop_
_entity.id
_entity.type
_entity.pdbx_description
1 polymer ?
#
loop_
_entity_poly.entity_id
_entity_poly.type
_entity_poly.pdbx_seq_one_letter_code
_entity_poly.pdbx_strand_id
1 'polypeptide(L)'
;MYERFLPSLDLKKQQLTAESKKTDLELTAAEQGAGMASRSLSGLLPILGAATMKLSGLVRIIRVDVGEEDVLGVRLPVLRAVEFHTDEYSTLATPFWIDNLVRCIKEVAAYRIRLHVYRERAARMREAVRRITQRVNLFEKVLIPNARRDIARIRIFLDDIERAAVVTSKIAKAKRARAQASADGSREIR
;
A
#
# COMPACT_ATOMS: atom_id res chain seq x y z
N MET A 1 21.79 -9.14 6.86
CA MET A 1 20.38 -9.18 7.28
C MET A 1 19.47 -8.46 6.27
N TYR A 2 19.74 -7.21 5.91
CA TYR A 2 18.92 -6.42 4.96
C TYR A 2 18.77 -7.07 3.58
N GLU A 3 19.81 -7.65 3.02
CA GLU A 3 19.79 -8.33 1.72
C GLU A 3 18.88 -9.56 1.69
N ARG A 4 18.65 -10.21 2.82
CA ARG A 4 17.74 -11.37 2.93
C ARG A 4 16.27 -10.97 2.92
N PHE A 5 15.94 -9.73 3.36
CA PHE A 5 14.57 -9.23 3.39
C PHE A 5 14.15 -8.54 2.09
N LEU A 6 15.11 -8.08 1.28
CA LEU A 6 14.82 -7.36 0.03
C LEU A 6 13.95 -8.18 -0.94
N PRO A 7 14.23 -9.47 -1.22
CA PRO A 7 13.41 -10.27 -2.14
C PRO A 7 11.96 -10.42 -1.68
N SER A 8 11.73 -10.58 -0.37
CA SER A 8 10.37 -10.71 0.16
C SER A 8 9.57 -9.39 0.07
N LEU A 9 10.25 -8.25 0.23
CA LEU A 9 9.64 -6.93 0.03
C LEU A 9 9.33 -6.68 -1.44
N ASP A 10 10.21 -7.10 -2.35
CA ASP A 10 9.99 -6.98 -3.80
C ASP A 10 8.81 -7.86 -4.26
N LEU A 11 8.73 -9.09 -3.76
CA LEU A 11 7.58 -9.96 -4.03
C LEU A 11 6.27 -9.31 -3.55
N LYS A 12 6.25 -8.78 -2.32
CA LYS A 12 5.08 -8.08 -1.78
C LYS A 12 4.72 -6.85 -2.61
N LYS A 13 5.72 -6.07 -3.08
CA LYS A 13 5.52 -4.94 -3.97
C LYS A 13 4.88 -5.36 -5.29
N GLN A 14 5.35 -6.46 -5.90
CA GLN A 14 4.79 -7.01 -7.14
C GLN A 14 3.33 -7.43 -6.95
N GLN A 15 3.03 -8.16 -5.88
CA GLN A 15 1.67 -8.60 -5.55
C GLN A 15 0.72 -7.41 -5.34
N LEU A 16 1.12 -6.42 -4.52
CA LEU A 16 0.32 -5.21 -4.29
C LEU A 16 0.13 -4.38 -5.58
N THR A 17 1.14 -4.34 -6.45
CA THR A 17 1.03 -3.64 -7.73
C THR A 17 0.04 -4.33 -8.68
N ALA A 18 0.01 -5.66 -8.69
CA ALA A 18 -0.94 -6.45 -9.47
C ALA A 18 -2.38 -6.22 -8.99
N GLU A 19 -2.60 -6.26 -7.65
CA GLU A 19 -3.91 -5.98 -7.06
C GLU A 19 -4.35 -4.52 -7.26
N SER A 20 -3.42 -3.57 -7.22
CA SER A 20 -3.73 -2.16 -7.54
C SER A 20 -4.25 -2.00 -8.96
N LYS A 21 -3.64 -2.67 -9.94
CA LYS A 21 -4.11 -2.66 -11.34
C LYS A 21 -5.51 -3.25 -11.48
N LYS A 22 -5.78 -4.35 -10.78
CA LYS A 22 -7.12 -4.97 -10.76
C LYS A 22 -8.16 -4.02 -10.16
N THR A 23 -7.83 -3.38 -9.03
CA THR A 23 -8.70 -2.40 -8.38
C THR A 23 -8.95 -1.18 -9.28
N ASP A 24 -7.96 -0.73 -10.05
CA ASP A 24 -8.12 0.36 -11.02
C ASP A 24 -9.03 -0.04 -12.19
N LEU A 25 -8.99 -1.29 -12.65
CA LEU A 25 -9.93 -1.81 -13.65
C LEU A 25 -11.37 -1.88 -13.11
N GLU A 26 -11.55 -2.35 -11.87
CA GLU A 26 -12.85 -2.36 -11.18
C GLU A 26 -13.42 -0.95 -11.05
N LEU A 27 -12.58 0.04 -10.71
CA LEU A 27 -12.96 1.44 -10.65
C LEU A 27 -13.43 1.97 -12.02
N THR A 28 -12.68 1.68 -13.07
CA THR A 28 -13.03 2.10 -14.45
C THR A 28 -14.38 1.50 -14.88
N ALA A 29 -14.61 0.21 -14.59
CA ALA A 29 -15.88 -0.45 -14.87
C ALA A 29 -17.05 0.18 -14.09
N ALA A 30 -16.81 0.53 -12.80
CA ALA A 30 -17.82 1.23 -11.98
C ALA A 30 -18.11 2.64 -12.51
N GLU A 31 -17.11 3.37 -13.00
CA GLU A 31 -17.29 4.68 -13.64
C GLU A 31 -18.13 4.59 -14.92
N GLN A 32 -17.87 3.59 -15.74
CA GLN A 32 -18.67 3.32 -16.94
C GLN A 32 -20.11 2.98 -16.59
N GLY A 33 -20.33 2.10 -15.59
CA GLY A 33 -21.67 1.74 -15.11
C GLY A 33 -22.44 2.94 -14.56
N ALA A 34 -21.80 3.77 -13.75
CA ALA A 34 -22.40 5.02 -13.24
C ALA A 34 -22.75 6.01 -14.37
N GLY A 35 -21.90 6.09 -15.40
CA GLY A 35 -22.15 6.91 -16.58
C GLY A 35 -23.35 6.40 -17.40
N MET A 36 -23.50 5.10 -17.56
CA MET A 36 -24.65 4.50 -18.25
C MET A 36 -25.95 4.75 -17.48
N ALA A 37 -25.96 4.48 -16.17
CA ALA A 37 -27.12 4.72 -15.33
C ALA A 37 -27.55 6.20 -15.32
N SER A 38 -26.59 7.12 -15.27
CA SER A 38 -26.86 8.56 -15.35
C SER A 38 -27.47 8.97 -16.70
N ARG A 39 -27.03 8.37 -17.80
CA ARG A 39 -27.61 8.61 -19.15
C ARG A 39 -29.05 8.11 -19.23
N SER A 40 -29.34 6.92 -18.69
CA SER A 40 -30.71 6.39 -18.63
C SER A 40 -31.65 7.35 -17.88
N LEU A 41 -31.21 7.91 -16.76
CA LEU A 41 -31.97 8.92 -16.01
C LEU A 41 -32.13 10.21 -16.83
N SER A 42 -31.09 10.65 -17.52
CA SER A 42 -31.13 11.85 -18.37
C SER A 42 -32.18 11.76 -19.50
N GLY A 43 -32.42 10.55 -20.02
CA GLY A 43 -33.45 10.30 -21.03
C GLY A 43 -34.87 10.56 -20.50
N LEU A 44 -35.08 10.52 -19.18
CA LEU A 44 -36.38 10.80 -18.56
C LEU A 44 -36.60 12.30 -18.21
N LEU A 45 -35.54 13.13 -18.26
CA LEU A 45 -35.64 14.56 -17.90
C LEU A 45 -36.70 15.36 -18.66
N PRO A 46 -36.91 15.17 -19.98
CA PRO A 46 -37.96 15.89 -20.71
C PRO A 46 -39.36 15.58 -20.16
N ILE A 47 -39.61 14.33 -19.75
CA ILE A 47 -40.88 13.90 -19.19
C ILE A 47 -41.08 14.49 -17.78
N LEU A 48 -39.98 14.58 -17.01
CA LEU A 48 -39.98 15.17 -15.66
C LEU A 48 -40.27 16.67 -15.67
N GLY A 49 -39.81 17.40 -16.68
CA GLY A 49 -40.05 18.83 -16.84
C GLY A 49 -41.54 19.19 -17.07
N ALA A 50 -42.32 18.23 -17.59
CA ALA A 50 -43.75 18.39 -17.80
C ALA A 50 -44.61 17.90 -16.60
N ALA A 51 -43.96 17.28 -15.58
CA ALA A 51 -44.67 16.72 -14.45
C ALA A 51 -45.03 17.76 -13.40
N THR A 52 -46.28 17.83 -13.02
CA THR A 52 -46.80 18.71 -11.95
C THR A 52 -46.67 18.12 -10.56
N MET A 53 -46.08 16.91 -10.42
CA MET A 53 -45.95 16.21 -9.13
C MET A 53 -44.66 16.57 -8.41
N LYS A 54 -44.73 16.58 -7.06
CA LYS A 54 -43.55 16.65 -6.21
C LYS A 54 -42.80 15.31 -6.25
N LEU A 55 -41.66 15.27 -6.94
CA LEU A 55 -40.80 14.09 -7.07
C LEU A 55 -39.79 13.94 -5.92
N SER A 56 -39.69 14.98 -5.07
CA SER A 56 -38.76 14.97 -3.94
C SER A 56 -39.20 13.98 -2.86
N GLY A 57 -38.31 13.04 -2.49
CA GLY A 57 -38.56 12.09 -1.43
C GLY A 57 -39.00 10.69 -1.89
N LEU A 58 -39.36 10.49 -3.17
CA LEU A 58 -39.78 9.20 -3.71
C LEU A 58 -38.84 8.03 -3.37
N VAL A 59 -37.56 8.31 -3.35
CA VAL A 59 -36.52 7.30 -3.00
C VAL A 59 -35.59 7.90 -1.96
N ARG A 60 -35.42 7.21 -0.84
CA ARG A 60 -34.48 7.56 0.23
C ARG A 60 -33.53 6.40 0.46
N ILE A 61 -32.27 6.71 0.72
CA ILE A 61 -31.31 5.72 1.17
C ILE A 61 -31.47 5.59 2.69
N ILE A 62 -31.82 4.39 3.17
CA ILE A 62 -31.96 4.11 4.61
C ILE A 62 -30.62 3.72 5.18
N ARG A 63 -29.93 2.80 4.49
CA ARG A 63 -28.71 2.20 5.01
C ARG A 63 -27.74 1.86 3.88
N VAL A 64 -26.48 2.15 4.13
CA VAL A 64 -25.37 1.69 3.30
C VAL A 64 -24.48 0.82 4.17
N ASP A 65 -24.41 -0.46 3.89
CA ASP A 65 -23.53 -1.39 4.60
C ASP A 65 -22.21 -1.53 3.87
N VAL A 66 -21.15 -0.99 4.49
CA VAL A 66 -19.79 -1.06 3.98
C VAL A 66 -18.97 -1.90 4.96
N GLY A 67 -18.52 -3.05 4.49
CA GLY A 67 -17.60 -3.91 5.23
C GLY A 67 -16.14 -3.59 4.93
N GLU A 68 -15.24 -4.31 5.59
CA GLU A 68 -13.81 -4.30 5.29
C GLU A 68 -13.35 -5.69 4.84
N GLU A 69 -12.45 -5.73 3.89
CA GLU A 69 -11.75 -6.91 3.39
C GLU A 69 -10.24 -6.68 3.51
N ASP A 70 -9.50 -7.67 3.99
CA ASP A 70 -8.04 -7.62 4.02
C ASP A 70 -7.45 -8.23 2.75
N VAL A 71 -6.76 -7.41 1.99
CA VAL A 71 -6.04 -7.84 0.77
C VAL A 71 -4.55 -7.57 0.95
N LEU A 72 -3.77 -8.61 1.13
CA LEU A 72 -2.31 -8.54 1.32
C LEU A 72 -1.88 -7.65 2.52
N GLY A 73 -2.71 -7.58 3.56
CA GLY A 73 -2.49 -6.73 4.74
C GLY A 73 -2.92 -5.28 4.55
N VAL A 74 -3.76 -5.00 3.55
CA VAL A 74 -4.39 -3.70 3.33
C VAL A 74 -5.90 -3.85 3.53
N ARG A 75 -6.46 -3.10 4.49
CA ARG A 75 -7.89 -3.08 4.73
C ARG A 75 -8.59 -2.21 3.70
N LEU A 76 -9.40 -2.86 2.87
CA LEU A 76 -10.12 -2.23 1.78
C LEU A 76 -11.62 -2.22 2.07
N PRO A 77 -12.34 -1.12 1.77
CA PRO A 77 -13.79 -1.09 1.93
C PRO A 77 -14.46 -1.95 0.85
N VAL A 78 -15.53 -2.63 1.22
CA VAL A 78 -16.38 -3.44 0.33
C VAL A 78 -17.83 -3.09 0.57
N LEU A 79 -18.54 -2.73 -0.49
CA LEU A 79 -19.97 -2.49 -0.42
C LEU A 79 -20.71 -3.83 -0.33
N ARG A 80 -21.41 -4.07 0.79
CA ARG A 80 -22.20 -5.28 1.03
C ARG A 80 -23.64 -5.11 0.57
N ALA A 81 -24.31 -4.04 1.02
CA ALA A 81 -25.69 -3.79 0.69
C ALA A 81 -26.01 -2.29 0.68
N VAL A 82 -27.03 -1.93 -0.09
CA VAL A 82 -27.65 -0.60 -0.06
C VAL A 82 -29.15 -0.81 0.06
N GLU A 83 -29.72 -0.27 1.12
CA GLU A 83 -31.16 -0.35 1.39
C GLU A 83 -31.82 0.97 1.00
N PHE A 84 -32.86 0.86 0.18
CA PHE A 84 -33.66 1.98 -0.26
C PHE A 84 -35.05 1.91 0.31
N HIS A 85 -35.59 3.03 0.77
CA HIS A 85 -37.00 3.22 1.02
C HIS A 85 -37.64 3.93 -0.17
N THR A 86 -38.80 3.49 -0.54
CA THR A 86 -39.63 4.14 -1.55
C THR A 86 -40.92 4.54 -0.87
N ASP A 87 -41.28 5.81 -0.92
CA ASP A 87 -42.55 6.28 -0.40
C ASP A 87 -43.70 5.62 -1.18
N GLU A 88 -44.74 5.25 -0.47
CA GLU A 88 -45.92 4.64 -1.10
C GLU A 88 -46.64 5.67 -2.00
N TYR A 89 -46.87 5.29 -3.25
CA TYR A 89 -47.63 6.05 -4.22
C TYR A 89 -48.69 5.15 -4.86
N SER A 90 -49.85 5.73 -5.15
CA SER A 90 -50.93 5.00 -5.78
C SER A 90 -50.65 4.71 -7.23
N THR A 91 -50.49 3.45 -7.61
CA THR A 91 -50.24 3.00 -8.97
C THR A 91 -51.37 3.37 -9.95
N LEU A 92 -52.59 3.59 -9.43
CA LEU A 92 -53.74 4.00 -10.25
C LEU A 92 -53.80 5.53 -10.48
N ALA A 93 -53.26 6.31 -9.54
CA ALA A 93 -53.29 7.76 -9.60
C ALA A 93 -52.00 8.39 -10.18
N THR A 94 -50.98 7.59 -10.37
CA THR A 94 -49.66 8.05 -10.87
C THR A 94 -49.42 7.62 -12.32
N PRO A 95 -48.74 8.45 -13.11
CA PRO A 95 -48.37 8.09 -14.49
C PRO A 95 -47.46 6.85 -14.54
N PHE A 96 -47.61 6.03 -15.55
CA PHE A 96 -46.86 4.78 -15.77
C PHE A 96 -45.34 4.91 -15.77
N TRP A 97 -44.79 6.08 -16.05
CA TRP A 97 -43.35 6.33 -16.10
C TRP A 97 -42.72 6.45 -14.71
N ILE A 98 -43.48 6.61 -13.62
CA ILE A 98 -42.97 6.78 -12.24
C ILE A 98 -42.21 5.55 -11.78
N ASP A 99 -42.70 4.35 -12.04
CA ASP A 99 -42.04 3.10 -11.67
C ASP A 99 -40.67 2.98 -12.33
N ASN A 100 -40.59 3.38 -13.60
CA ASN A 100 -39.32 3.41 -14.32
C ASN A 100 -38.37 4.48 -13.74
N LEU A 101 -38.89 5.64 -13.38
CA LEU A 101 -38.11 6.69 -12.71
C LEU A 101 -37.54 6.22 -11.37
N VAL A 102 -38.38 5.63 -10.51
CA VAL A 102 -37.96 5.10 -9.21
C VAL A 102 -36.86 4.06 -9.37
N ARG A 103 -37.00 3.16 -10.35
CA ARG A 103 -35.98 2.17 -10.67
C ARG A 103 -34.67 2.83 -11.12
N CYS A 104 -34.73 3.78 -12.04
CA CYS A 104 -33.54 4.49 -12.53
C CYS A 104 -32.85 5.29 -11.41
N ILE A 105 -33.62 5.93 -10.51
CA ILE A 105 -33.05 6.66 -9.37
C ILE A 105 -32.31 5.70 -8.42
N LYS A 106 -32.90 4.54 -8.09
CA LYS A 106 -32.26 3.52 -7.27
C LYS A 106 -30.98 3.00 -7.90
N GLU A 107 -31.02 2.72 -9.20
CA GLU A 107 -29.82 2.27 -9.94
C GLU A 107 -28.71 3.31 -9.94
N VAL A 108 -29.02 4.56 -10.26
CA VAL A 108 -28.04 5.66 -10.25
C VAL A 108 -27.46 5.85 -8.84
N ALA A 109 -28.29 5.83 -7.80
CA ALA A 109 -27.84 5.95 -6.42
C ALA A 109 -26.93 4.79 -6.02
N ALA A 110 -27.31 3.53 -6.35
CA ALA A 110 -26.49 2.35 -6.09
C ALA A 110 -25.14 2.42 -6.80
N TYR A 111 -25.12 2.81 -8.09
CA TYR A 111 -23.87 2.97 -8.83
C TYR A 111 -22.99 4.08 -8.28
N ARG A 112 -23.54 5.22 -7.86
CA ARG A 112 -22.77 6.31 -7.25
C ARG A 112 -22.14 5.89 -5.91
N ILE A 113 -22.89 5.16 -5.07
CA ILE A 113 -22.36 4.62 -3.80
C ILE A 113 -21.22 3.63 -4.10
N ARG A 114 -21.46 2.69 -5.03
CA ARG A 114 -20.43 1.73 -5.45
C ARG A 114 -19.19 2.41 -5.97
N LEU A 115 -19.34 3.42 -6.81
CA LEU A 115 -18.23 4.21 -7.34
C LEU A 115 -17.43 4.91 -6.23
N HIS A 116 -18.11 5.45 -5.21
CA HIS A 116 -17.45 6.06 -4.06
C HIS A 116 -16.58 5.04 -3.30
N VAL A 117 -17.13 3.86 -3.03
CA VAL A 117 -16.40 2.77 -2.36
C VAL A 117 -15.20 2.29 -3.20
N TYR A 118 -15.35 2.13 -4.52
CA TYR A 118 -14.24 1.74 -5.38
C TYR A 118 -13.16 2.82 -5.49
N ARG A 119 -13.51 4.09 -5.48
CA ARG A 119 -12.53 5.19 -5.44
C ARG A 119 -11.70 5.15 -4.17
N GLU A 120 -12.35 4.94 -3.03
CA GLU A 120 -11.65 4.80 -1.75
C GLU A 120 -10.78 3.55 -1.70
N ARG A 121 -11.29 2.41 -2.21
CA ARG A 121 -10.54 1.16 -2.35
C ARG A 121 -9.27 1.36 -3.19
N ALA A 122 -9.38 1.98 -4.36
CA ALA A 122 -8.25 2.27 -5.24
C ALA A 122 -7.25 3.25 -4.59
N ALA A 123 -7.72 4.27 -3.88
CA ALA A 123 -6.86 5.22 -3.17
C ALA A 123 -6.04 4.54 -2.07
N ARG A 124 -6.66 3.69 -1.23
CA ARG A 124 -5.98 2.92 -0.18
C ARG A 124 -4.95 1.94 -0.78
N MET A 125 -5.27 1.29 -1.89
CA MET A 125 -4.36 0.36 -2.56
C MET A 125 -3.15 1.09 -3.15
N ARG A 126 -3.35 2.21 -3.85
CA ARG A 126 -2.24 3.03 -4.40
C ARG A 126 -1.32 3.54 -3.29
N GLU A 127 -1.88 3.95 -2.15
CA GLU A 127 -1.08 4.37 -0.99
C GLU A 127 -0.26 3.20 -0.42
N ALA A 128 -0.81 2.00 -0.35
CA ALA A 128 -0.07 0.80 0.07
C ALA A 128 1.09 0.48 -0.88
N VAL A 129 0.87 0.56 -2.21
CA VAL A 129 1.92 0.40 -3.22
C VAL A 129 3.01 1.46 -3.07
N ARG A 130 2.62 2.71 -2.84
CA ARG A 130 3.57 3.80 -2.60
C ARG A 130 4.44 3.52 -1.37
N ARG A 131 3.84 3.13 -0.25
CA ARG A 131 4.57 2.83 0.99
C ARG A 131 5.55 1.67 0.83
N ILE A 132 5.14 0.57 0.18
CA ILE A 132 6.04 -0.56 -0.03
C ILE A 132 7.18 -0.20 -0.99
N THR A 133 6.91 0.59 -2.03
CA THR A 133 7.93 1.08 -2.97
C THR A 133 8.96 1.97 -2.27
N GLN A 134 8.51 2.86 -1.37
CA GLN A 134 9.41 3.68 -0.55
C GLN A 134 10.30 2.82 0.34
N ARG A 135 9.75 1.76 0.97
CA ARG A 135 10.53 0.82 1.79
C ARG A 135 11.58 0.09 0.95
N VAL A 136 11.20 -0.48 -0.18
CA VAL A 136 12.14 -1.16 -1.08
C VAL A 136 13.27 -0.22 -1.49
N ASN A 137 12.95 1.00 -1.93
CA ASN A 137 13.95 1.99 -2.30
C ASN A 137 14.88 2.39 -1.14
N LEU A 138 14.33 2.49 0.09
CA LEU A 138 15.13 2.77 1.28
C LEU A 138 16.13 1.64 1.56
N PHE A 139 15.69 0.38 1.48
CA PHE A 139 16.56 -0.77 1.69
C PHE A 139 17.65 -0.85 0.62
N GLU A 140 17.26 -0.74 -0.64
CA GLU A 140 18.16 -0.91 -1.79
C GLU A 140 19.18 0.22 -1.91
N LYS A 141 18.72 1.48 -1.78
CA LYS A 141 19.55 2.66 -2.10
C LYS A 141 20.27 3.27 -0.89
N VAL A 142 19.79 3.01 0.33
CA VAL A 142 20.32 3.66 1.53
C VAL A 142 20.87 2.63 2.52
N LEU A 143 20.05 1.70 2.99
CA LEU A 143 20.44 0.82 4.09
C LEU A 143 21.51 -0.19 3.70
N ILE A 144 21.36 -0.85 2.54
CA ILE A 144 22.32 -1.84 2.07
C ILE A 144 23.67 -1.20 1.74
N PRO A 145 23.76 -0.10 0.95
CA PRO A 145 25.04 0.56 0.68
C PRO A 145 25.73 1.11 1.94
N ASN A 146 24.96 1.68 2.88
CA ASN A 146 25.51 2.17 4.13
C ASN A 146 26.09 1.03 4.96
N ALA A 147 25.32 -0.06 5.17
CA ALA A 147 25.79 -1.22 5.90
C ALA A 147 27.05 -1.85 5.28
N ARG A 148 27.14 -1.91 3.95
CA ARG A 148 28.35 -2.39 3.25
C ARG A 148 29.56 -1.50 3.52
N ARG A 149 29.36 -0.17 3.51
CA ARG A 149 30.46 0.79 3.83
C ARG A 149 30.93 0.63 5.27
N ASP A 150 29.99 0.48 6.21
CA ASP A 150 30.33 0.32 7.61
C ASP A 150 31.06 -0.99 7.88
N ILE A 151 30.64 -2.08 7.24
CA ILE A 151 31.35 -3.38 7.28
C ILE A 151 32.78 -3.24 6.73
N ALA A 152 32.97 -2.54 5.61
CA ALA A 152 34.28 -2.31 5.05
C ALA A 152 35.19 -1.51 6.01
N ARG A 153 34.67 -0.46 6.64
CA ARG A 153 35.41 0.31 7.66
C ARG A 153 35.81 -0.53 8.85
N ILE A 154 34.90 -1.36 9.37
CA ILE A 154 35.18 -2.26 10.51
C ILE A 154 36.24 -3.27 10.12
N ARG A 155 36.21 -3.83 8.92
CA ARG A 155 37.25 -4.78 8.46
C ARG A 155 38.61 -4.12 8.41
N ILE A 156 38.73 -2.93 7.81
CA ILE A 156 39.99 -2.20 7.75
C ILE A 156 40.54 -1.95 9.18
N PHE A 157 39.68 -1.52 10.08
CA PHE A 157 40.07 -1.28 11.47
C PHE A 157 40.57 -2.54 12.17
N LEU A 158 39.90 -3.67 11.99
CA LEU A 158 40.34 -4.96 12.56
C LEU A 158 41.68 -5.42 11.95
N ASP A 159 41.85 -5.32 10.63
CA ASP A 159 43.09 -5.64 9.96
C ASP A 159 44.28 -4.80 10.48
N ASP A 160 44.03 -3.52 10.76
CA ASP A 160 45.06 -2.62 11.34
C ASP A 160 45.40 -2.99 12.78
N ILE A 161 44.41 -3.38 13.60
CA ILE A 161 44.69 -3.88 14.95
C ILE A 161 45.51 -5.17 14.90
N GLU A 162 45.16 -6.11 14.02
CA GLU A 162 45.91 -7.37 13.88
C GLU A 162 47.37 -7.12 13.44
N ARG A 163 47.58 -6.22 12.48
CA ARG A 163 48.91 -5.81 12.07
C ARG A 163 49.72 -5.18 13.21
N ALA A 164 49.10 -4.28 13.98
CA ALA A 164 49.74 -3.66 15.14
C ALA A 164 50.09 -4.70 16.22
N ALA A 165 49.23 -5.68 16.48
CA ALA A 165 49.49 -6.77 17.41
C ALA A 165 50.67 -7.62 16.99
N VAL A 166 50.77 -7.97 15.68
CA VAL A 166 51.91 -8.70 15.13
C VAL A 166 53.21 -7.91 15.27
N VAL A 167 53.23 -6.61 14.98
CA VAL A 167 54.40 -5.75 15.14
C VAL A 167 54.82 -5.69 16.60
N THR A 168 53.86 -5.47 17.51
CA THR A 168 54.14 -5.42 18.95
C THR A 168 54.73 -6.72 19.47
N SER A 169 54.19 -7.87 19.04
CA SER A 169 54.71 -9.20 19.35
C SER A 169 56.15 -9.42 18.85
N LYS A 170 56.47 -8.97 17.63
CA LYS A 170 57.83 -9.05 17.07
C LYS A 170 58.82 -8.18 17.86
N ILE A 171 58.41 -6.96 18.23
CA ILE A 171 59.24 -6.06 19.06
C ILE A 171 59.50 -6.67 20.43
N ALA A 172 58.46 -7.22 21.06
CA ALA A 172 58.59 -7.88 22.37
C ALA A 172 59.54 -9.09 22.30
N LYS A 173 59.40 -9.90 21.26
CA LYS A 173 60.33 -11.06 21.04
C LYS A 173 61.78 -10.59 20.81
N ALA A 174 61.98 -9.57 20.01
CA ALA A 174 63.31 -9.00 19.76
C ALA A 174 63.95 -8.42 21.04
N LYS A 175 63.19 -7.72 21.89
CA LYS A 175 63.64 -7.22 23.20
C LYS A 175 64.04 -8.32 24.15
N ARG A 176 63.24 -9.43 24.22
CA ARG A 176 63.57 -10.59 25.07
C ARG A 176 64.84 -11.26 24.61
N ALA A 177 65.01 -11.49 23.27
CA ALA A 177 66.23 -12.07 22.75
C ALA A 177 67.47 -11.24 23.05
N ARG A 178 67.39 -9.89 22.93
CA ARG A 178 68.54 -9.01 23.31
C ARG A 178 68.83 -9.06 24.77
N ALA A 179 67.80 -9.06 25.65
CA ALA A 179 68.01 -9.15 27.10
C ALA A 179 68.62 -10.50 27.50
N GLN A 180 68.27 -11.60 26.88
CA GLN A 180 68.91 -12.91 27.10
C GLN A 180 70.37 -12.92 26.66
N ALA A 181 70.69 -12.41 25.44
CA ALA A 181 72.09 -12.32 24.97
C ALA A 181 72.96 -11.44 25.89
N SER A 182 72.42 -10.32 26.43
CA SER A 182 73.18 -9.53 27.39
C SER A 182 73.37 -10.21 28.75
N ALA A 183 72.44 -11.06 29.20
CA ALA A 183 72.59 -11.82 30.43
C ALA A 183 73.59 -12.99 30.33
N ASP A 184 73.65 -13.65 29.17
CA ASP A 184 74.60 -14.71 28.87
C ASP A 184 76.04 -14.19 28.73
N GLY A 185 76.22 -13.05 28.04
CA GLY A 185 77.54 -12.39 27.91
C GLY A 185 78.08 -11.89 29.26
N SER A 186 77.23 -11.59 30.23
CA SER A 186 77.65 -11.18 31.59
C SER A 186 78.05 -12.40 32.48
N ARG A 187 77.65 -13.61 32.10
CA ARG A 187 78.05 -14.86 32.82
C ARG A 187 79.37 -15.44 32.37
N GLU A 188 79.79 -15.17 31.15
CA GLU A 188 81.08 -15.63 30.59
C GLU A 188 82.33 -14.86 31.05
N ILE A 189 82.10 -13.68 31.67
CA ILE A 189 83.18 -12.79 32.13
C ILE A 189 83.46 -12.96 33.63
N ARG A 190 82.88 -13.94 34.29
CA ARG A 190 83.07 -14.21 35.72
C ARG A 190 83.68 -15.60 35.93
#